data_83fbfc0577b651adfb952ce387c305ff
#
_entry.id   83fbfc0577b651adfb952ce387c305ff
#
_cell.length_a   1.000
_cell.length_b   1.000
_cell.length_c   1.000
_cell.angle_alpha   90.00
_cell.angle_beta   90.00
_cell.angle_gamma   90.00
#
_symmetry.space_group_name_H-M   'P 1'
#
loop_
_entity.id
_entity.type
_entity.pdbx_description
1 polymer ?
#
loop_
_entity_poly.entity_id
_entity_poly.type
_entity_poly.pdbx_seq_one_letter_code
_entity_poly.pdbx_strand_id
1 'polypeptide(L)'
;MLFRSIREIASEKAAIIVRGNRAVTGATDRGDALNVIKRAAASVGAPLTIATHGAVRSRGRDGIEVDLPRLGAVRVGLIGRHQAQNAAVALATLDAMREAGIVDVSDDRIVAGFAAARWPGRLELIDHAFGSDDRRDLLLDGAHNEDGAAALAAAVDDLAPHLRDADGECRMGGESRSNRATLIVAAMSDKAIDRIFGELATSPVLRAARLICTTVGEERSSTPEALADAARRAGLGAAVEIAADPQRALDGAARDRGPVIVAGSLYLVGAVRERLMRQGRLPDDGSLDPEATTGSAESRA
;
A
#
# COMPACT_ATOMS: atom_id res chain seq x y z
N MET A 1 -9.52 -21.87 -9.06
CA MET A 1 -8.06 -21.63 -9.27
C MET A 1 -7.30 -22.48 -8.26
N LEU A 2 -6.48 -23.41 -8.71
CA LEU A 2 -5.68 -24.29 -7.86
C LEU A 2 -4.76 -23.43 -6.99
N PHE A 3 -4.79 -23.63 -5.68
CA PHE A 3 -3.87 -23.01 -4.73
C PHE A 3 -2.44 -23.37 -5.15
N ARG A 4 -1.73 -22.42 -5.75
CA ARG A 4 -0.32 -22.59 -6.04
C ARG A 4 0.45 -22.47 -4.72
N SER A 5 1.33 -23.43 -4.46
CA SER A 5 2.24 -23.36 -3.31
C SER A 5 3.20 -22.17 -3.45
N ILE A 6 3.74 -21.66 -2.33
CA ILE A 6 4.78 -20.60 -2.34
C ILE A 6 5.93 -20.99 -3.29
N ARG A 7 6.30 -22.28 -3.31
CA ARG A 7 7.32 -22.82 -4.21
C ARG A 7 6.95 -22.67 -5.69
N GLU A 8 5.70 -22.94 -6.08
CA GLU A 8 5.23 -22.80 -7.46
C GLU A 8 5.22 -21.34 -7.90
N ILE A 9 4.73 -20.44 -7.04
CA ILE A 9 4.74 -19.00 -7.29
C ILE A 9 6.19 -18.51 -7.44
N ALA A 10 7.08 -18.93 -6.54
CA ALA A 10 8.48 -18.54 -6.62
C ALA A 10 9.15 -19.06 -7.90
N SER A 11 8.81 -20.28 -8.35
CA SER A 11 9.33 -20.85 -9.61
C SER A 11 8.87 -20.06 -10.82
N GLU A 12 7.59 -19.65 -10.86
CA GLU A 12 7.06 -18.81 -11.92
C GLU A 12 7.76 -17.43 -11.96
N LYS A 13 7.94 -16.80 -10.78
CA LYS A 13 8.62 -15.51 -10.70
C LYS A 13 10.12 -15.59 -10.99
N ALA A 14 10.79 -16.69 -10.62
CA ALA A 14 12.19 -16.90 -10.89
C ALA A 14 12.49 -17.15 -12.38
N ALA A 15 11.51 -17.43 -13.22
CA ALA A 15 11.68 -17.63 -14.66
C ALA A 15 12.25 -16.40 -15.41
N ILE A 16 12.15 -15.20 -14.82
CA ILE A 16 12.79 -13.99 -15.38
C ILE A 16 14.31 -13.96 -15.22
N ILE A 17 14.88 -14.85 -14.39
CA ILE A 17 16.32 -14.93 -14.15
C ILE A 17 16.93 -15.73 -15.31
N VAL A 18 17.69 -15.04 -16.16
CA VAL A 18 18.31 -15.64 -17.34
C VAL A 18 19.83 -15.37 -17.33
N ARG A 19 20.56 -16.11 -18.16
CA ARG A 19 22.01 -15.94 -18.31
C ARG A 19 22.34 -14.50 -18.72
N GLY A 20 23.35 -13.92 -18.07
CA GLY A 20 23.80 -12.56 -18.31
C GLY A 20 23.07 -11.48 -17.51
N ASN A 21 21.97 -11.82 -16.84
CA ASN A 21 21.28 -10.89 -15.94
C ASN A 21 21.91 -10.90 -14.54
N ARG A 22 21.69 -9.79 -13.80
CA ARG A 22 21.87 -9.75 -12.34
C ARG A 22 20.48 -9.83 -11.70
N ALA A 23 20.33 -10.68 -10.70
CA ALA A 23 19.06 -10.87 -9.99
C ALA A 23 19.10 -10.20 -8.61
N VAL A 24 18.02 -9.55 -8.23
CA VAL A 24 17.83 -9.02 -6.87
C VAL A 24 16.54 -9.60 -6.30
N THR A 25 16.57 -10.01 -5.04
CA THR A 25 15.38 -10.53 -4.35
C THR A 25 15.22 -9.91 -2.96
N GLY A 26 13.96 -9.66 -2.58
CA GLY A 26 13.56 -9.31 -1.22
C GLY A 26 13.00 -10.49 -0.41
N ALA A 27 13.06 -11.72 -0.94
CA ALA A 27 12.54 -12.91 -0.27
C ALA A 27 13.49 -13.38 0.84
N THR A 28 13.56 -12.64 1.94
CA THR A 28 14.47 -12.94 3.07
C THR A 28 13.87 -13.96 4.05
N ASP A 29 12.54 -13.90 4.28
CA ASP A 29 11.87 -14.63 5.37
C ASP A 29 11.19 -15.93 4.93
N ARG A 30 11.10 -16.15 3.62
CA ARG A 30 10.42 -17.32 3.03
C ARG A 30 11.44 -18.31 2.48
N GLY A 31 11.95 -19.18 3.35
CA GLY A 31 12.99 -20.14 3.01
C GLY A 31 12.74 -20.92 1.73
N ASP A 32 11.50 -21.36 1.45
CA ASP A 32 11.14 -22.10 0.22
C ASP A 32 11.25 -21.19 -1.02
N ALA A 33 10.74 -19.95 -0.97
CA ALA A 33 10.84 -19.01 -2.08
C ALA A 33 12.30 -18.65 -2.38
N LEU A 34 13.07 -18.30 -1.35
CA LEU A 34 14.49 -17.96 -1.49
C LEU A 34 15.31 -19.12 -2.06
N ASN A 35 15.04 -20.36 -1.63
CA ASN A 35 15.73 -21.55 -2.14
C ASN A 35 15.43 -21.83 -3.61
N VAL A 36 14.22 -21.55 -4.07
CA VAL A 36 13.84 -21.63 -5.49
C VAL A 36 14.61 -20.59 -6.29
N ILE A 37 14.61 -19.34 -5.84
CA ILE A 37 15.28 -18.21 -6.51
C ILE A 37 16.80 -18.45 -6.58
N LYS A 38 17.42 -18.90 -5.48
CA LYS A 38 18.85 -19.25 -5.45
C LYS A 38 19.20 -20.33 -6.48
N ARG A 39 18.38 -21.39 -6.58
CA ARG A 39 18.60 -22.47 -7.57
C ARG A 39 18.44 -21.99 -8.99
N ALA A 40 17.41 -21.16 -9.26
CA ALA A 40 17.20 -20.58 -10.58
C ALA A 40 18.40 -19.72 -11.01
N ALA A 41 18.89 -18.84 -10.14
CA ALA A 41 20.05 -18.00 -10.41
C ALA A 41 21.31 -18.84 -10.66
N ALA A 42 21.58 -19.84 -9.81
CA ALA A 42 22.74 -20.74 -9.95
C ALA A 42 22.69 -21.54 -11.25
N SER A 43 21.52 -22.03 -11.68
CA SER A 43 21.37 -22.84 -12.90
C SER A 43 21.74 -22.11 -14.18
N VAL A 44 21.65 -20.78 -14.20
CA VAL A 44 22.00 -19.95 -15.37
C VAL A 44 23.27 -19.11 -15.15
N GLY A 45 23.90 -19.25 -13.97
CA GLY A 45 25.11 -18.50 -13.60
C GLY A 45 24.85 -17.01 -13.39
N ALA A 46 23.64 -16.60 -13.01
CA ALA A 46 23.30 -15.22 -12.73
C ALA A 46 23.70 -14.84 -11.28
N PRO A 47 24.45 -13.72 -11.08
CA PRO A 47 24.68 -13.18 -9.74
C PRO A 47 23.36 -12.84 -9.06
N LEU A 48 23.20 -13.24 -7.78
CA LEU A 48 22.01 -12.99 -6.98
C LEU A 48 22.34 -12.15 -5.76
N THR A 49 21.70 -11.01 -5.63
CA THR A 49 21.72 -10.15 -4.45
C THR A 49 20.46 -10.35 -3.63
N ILE A 50 20.61 -10.66 -2.34
CA ILE A 50 19.50 -10.70 -1.38
C ILE A 50 19.45 -9.34 -0.70
N ALA A 51 18.41 -8.58 -0.98
CA ALA A 51 18.23 -7.25 -0.42
C ALA A 51 17.78 -7.34 1.05
N THR A 52 18.46 -6.64 1.93
CA THR A 52 18.18 -6.56 3.37
C THR A 52 18.15 -5.11 3.83
N HIS A 53 17.49 -4.87 4.95
CA HIS A 53 17.49 -3.59 5.65
C HIS A 53 17.72 -3.80 7.15
N GLY A 54 18.09 -2.72 7.84
CA GLY A 54 18.21 -2.68 9.29
C GLY A 54 16.92 -2.21 9.97
N ALA A 55 17.05 -1.37 10.98
CA ALA A 55 15.92 -0.87 11.77
C ALA A 55 14.93 -0.06 10.92
N VAL A 56 13.64 -0.17 11.26
CA VAL A 56 12.55 0.56 10.62
C VAL A 56 11.74 1.32 11.67
N ARG A 57 11.47 2.60 11.42
CA ARG A 57 10.63 3.44 12.25
C ARG A 57 9.51 4.04 11.43
N SER A 58 8.26 3.95 11.91
CA SER A 58 7.15 4.72 11.34
C SER A 58 7.35 6.20 11.64
N ARG A 59 7.06 7.05 10.65
CA ARG A 59 7.02 8.50 10.79
C ARG A 59 5.60 9.04 10.60
N GLY A 60 4.61 8.17 10.85
CA GLY A 60 3.20 8.50 10.67
C GLY A 60 2.89 8.86 9.22
N ARG A 61 2.30 10.03 9.00
CA ARG A 61 1.90 10.55 7.68
C ARG A 61 3.08 10.80 6.73
N ASP A 62 4.29 10.93 7.27
CA ASP A 62 5.51 11.26 6.53
C ASP A 62 6.27 10.02 6.02
N GLY A 63 5.66 8.84 6.08
CA GLY A 63 6.25 7.59 5.62
C GLY A 63 7.03 6.85 6.69
N ILE A 64 8.21 6.34 6.34
CA ILE A 64 9.09 5.59 7.24
C ILE A 64 10.53 6.14 7.21
N GLU A 65 11.28 5.80 8.24
CA GLU A 65 12.74 5.86 8.26
C GLU A 65 13.27 4.44 8.31
N VAL A 66 14.20 4.10 7.45
CA VAL A 66 14.79 2.76 7.34
C VAL A 66 16.30 2.84 7.25
N ASP A 67 16.96 1.90 7.91
CA ASP A 67 18.41 1.74 7.85
C ASP A 67 18.75 0.90 6.62
N LEU A 68 19.32 1.52 5.60
CA LEU A 68 19.67 0.87 4.34
C LEU A 68 21.18 0.65 4.25
N PRO A 69 21.63 -0.48 3.67
CA PRO A 69 23.05 -0.74 3.44
C PRO A 69 23.73 0.46 2.77
N ARG A 70 24.96 0.81 3.20
CA ARG A 70 25.80 1.91 2.77
C ARG A 70 25.23 3.35 2.86
N LEU A 71 23.90 3.52 2.94
CA LEU A 71 23.27 4.84 3.06
C LEU A 71 22.94 5.22 4.52
N GLY A 72 22.87 4.23 5.44
CA GLY A 72 22.42 4.44 6.81
C GLY A 72 20.92 4.75 6.90
N ALA A 73 20.53 5.57 7.84
CA ALA A 73 19.13 5.94 8.07
C ALA A 73 18.59 6.83 6.95
N VAL A 74 17.65 6.33 6.16
CA VAL A 74 17.05 7.00 5.00
C VAL A 74 15.55 7.20 5.23
N ARG A 75 15.05 8.38 4.92
CA ARG A 75 13.61 8.63 4.86
C ARG A 75 13.03 8.09 3.55
N VAL A 76 11.94 7.34 3.66
CA VAL A 76 11.13 6.88 2.52
C VAL A 76 9.74 7.49 2.64
N GLY A 77 9.30 8.21 1.62
CA GLY A 77 8.02 8.93 1.61
C GLY A 77 6.78 8.04 1.49
N LEU A 78 6.96 6.70 1.43
CA LEU A 78 5.89 5.73 1.42
C LEU A 78 5.54 5.29 2.85
N ILE A 79 4.24 5.19 3.14
CA ILE A 79 3.71 4.78 4.43
C ILE A 79 3.75 3.25 4.56
N GLY A 80 3.95 2.74 5.79
CA GLY A 80 3.94 1.32 6.12
C GLY A 80 5.32 0.69 6.18
N ARG A 81 5.58 -0.04 7.28
CA ARG A 81 6.90 -0.65 7.57
C ARG A 81 7.36 -1.65 6.50
N HIS A 82 6.42 -2.30 5.80
CA HIS A 82 6.72 -3.22 4.68
C HIS A 82 7.44 -2.52 3.51
N GLN A 83 7.37 -1.18 3.41
CA GLN A 83 8.09 -0.41 2.40
C GLN A 83 9.61 -0.42 2.62
N ALA A 84 10.08 -0.79 3.82
CA ALA A 84 11.50 -0.94 4.09
C ALA A 84 12.15 -2.02 3.21
N GLN A 85 11.49 -3.18 3.07
CA GLN A 85 11.95 -4.24 2.18
C GLN A 85 11.91 -3.80 0.71
N ASN A 86 10.87 -3.06 0.30
CA ASN A 86 10.79 -2.51 -1.05
C ASN A 86 11.92 -1.50 -1.32
N ALA A 87 12.24 -0.63 -0.36
CA ALA A 87 13.36 0.30 -0.46
C ALA A 87 14.71 -0.42 -0.56
N ALA A 88 14.90 -1.49 0.23
CA ALA A 88 16.12 -2.30 0.15
C ALA A 88 16.28 -2.97 -1.23
N VAL A 89 15.19 -3.50 -1.79
CA VAL A 89 15.19 -4.08 -3.15
C VAL A 89 15.49 -3.01 -4.20
N ALA A 90 14.89 -1.83 -4.07
CA ALA A 90 15.14 -0.71 -4.99
C ALA A 90 16.62 -0.27 -4.94
N LEU A 91 17.20 -0.11 -3.74
CA LEU A 91 18.61 0.22 -3.58
C LEU A 91 19.52 -0.85 -4.20
N ALA A 92 19.30 -2.12 -3.86
CA ALA A 92 20.11 -3.22 -4.40
C ALA A 92 19.98 -3.33 -5.94
N THR A 93 18.81 -2.99 -6.49
CA THR A 93 18.61 -2.96 -7.94
C THR A 93 19.39 -1.80 -8.58
N LEU A 94 19.34 -0.61 -7.99
CA LEU A 94 20.13 0.55 -8.44
C LEU A 94 21.65 0.26 -8.37
N ASP A 95 22.10 -0.42 -7.31
CA ASP A 95 23.51 -0.82 -7.17
C ASP A 95 23.90 -1.81 -8.27
N ALA A 96 23.08 -2.82 -8.55
CA ALA A 96 23.32 -3.77 -9.64
C ALA A 96 23.35 -3.08 -11.02
N MET A 97 22.50 -2.08 -11.24
CA MET A 97 22.48 -1.27 -12.47
C MET A 97 23.73 -0.38 -12.60
N ARG A 98 24.20 0.22 -11.49
CA ARG A 98 25.47 1.00 -11.46
C ARG A 98 26.66 0.11 -11.79
N GLU A 99 26.77 -1.07 -11.17
CA GLU A 99 27.82 -2.05 -11.45
C GLU A 99 27.81 -2.55 -12.90
N ALA A 100 26.63 -2.59 -13.52
CA ALA A 100 26.49 -2.94 -14.94
C ALA A 100 26.73 -1.76 -15.89
N GLY A 101 27.01 -0.55 -15.38
CA GLY A 101 27.19 0.66 -16.19
C GLY A 101 25.90 1.18 -16.87
N ILE A 102 24.72 0.75 -16.39
CA ILE A 102 23.42 1.16 -16.97
C ILE A 102 22.98 2.52 -16.44
N VAL A 103 23.27 2.82 -15.17
CA VAL A 103 22.91 4.10 -14.54
C VAL A 103 24.12 4.70 -13.83
N ASP A 104 24.19 6.04 -13.84
CA ASP A 104 25.09 6.83 -13.02
C ASP A 104 24.27 7.82 -12.19
N VAL A 105 23.98 7.44 -10.95
CA VAL A 105 23.16 8.22 -10.01
C VAL A 105 23.89 8.33 -8.67
N SER A 106 24.03 9.55 -8.14
CA SER A 106 24.67 9.77 -6.83
C SER A 106 23.79 9.30 -5.68
N ASP A 107 24.42 9.01 -4.53
CA ASP A 107 23.71 8.59 -3.32
C ASP A 107 22.73 9.67 -2.82
N ASP A 108 23.10 10.95 -2.93
CA ASP A 108 22.21 12.06 -2.56
C ASP A 108 20.92 12.07 -3.40
N ARG A 109 21.02 11.77 -4.70
CA ARG A 109 19.83 11.65 -5.57
C ARG A 109 19.00 10.43 -5.23
N ILE A 110 19.62 9.31 -4.86
CA ILE A 110 18.90 8.12 -4.39
C ILE A 110 18.13 8.43 -3.10
N VAL A 111 18.77 9.07 -2.11
CA VAL A 111 18.14 9.48 -0.87
C VAL A 111 17.00 10.46 -1.10
N ALA A 112 17.20 11.46 -1.97
CA ALA A 112 16.14 12.39 -2.36
C ALA A 112 14.97 11.69 -3.05
N GLY A 113 15.25 10.72 -3.94
CA GLY A 113 14.22 9.89 -4.59
C GLY A 113 13.40 9.06 -3.61
N PHE A 114 14.03 8.44 -2.62
CA PHE A 114 13.31 7.72 -1.56
C PHE A 114 12.41 8.65 -0.75
N ALA A 115 12.89 9.83 -0.38
CA ALA A 115 12.11 10.81 0.38
C ALA A 115 10.91 11.35 -0.43
N ALA A 116 11.08 11.52 -1.74
CA ALA A 116 10.05 12.01 -2.65
C ALA A 116 9.09 10.91 -3.13
N ALA A 117 9.38 9.62 -2.87
CA ALA A 117 8.58 8.52 -3.38
C ALA A 117 7.11 8.64 -2.97
N ARG A 118 6.22 8.50 -3.93
CA ARG A 118 4.75 8.45 -3.77
C ARG A 118 4.22 7.33 -4.66
N TRP A 119 3.17 6.66 -4.20
CA TRP A 119 2.55 5.61 -4.99
C TRP A 119 1.04 5.67 -4.81
N PRO A 120 0.29 6.14 -5.80
CA PRO A 120 -1.15 6.18 -5.75
C PRO A 120 -1.78 4.82 -5.40
N GLY A 121 -2.74 4.82 -4.47
CA GLY A 121 -3.43 3.61 -4.03
C GLY A 121 -2.59 2.62 -3.20
N ARG A 122 -1.44 3.04 -2.68
CA ARG A 122 -0.61 2.26 -1.75
C ARG A 122 -0.41 3.04 -0.46
N LEU A 123 -1.28 2.82 0.52
CA LEU A 123 -1.38 3.63 1.73
C LEU A 123 -1.36 5.13 1.41
N GLU A 124 -2.06 5.49 0.35
CA GLU A 124 -2.18 6.86 -0.12
C GLU A 124 -3.10 7.64 0.80
N LEU A 125 -2.57 8.68 1.42
CA LEU A 125 -3.30 9.54 2.32
C LEU A 125 -3.72 10.82 1.58
N ILE A 126 -5.02 11.08 1.53
CA ILE A 126 -5.62 12.19 0.81
C ILE A 126 -6.29 13.12 1.81
N ASP A 127 -5.89 14.38 1.79
CA ASP A 127 -6.49 15.45 2.56
C ASP A 127 -7.68 16.05 1.79
N HIS A 128 -8.69 16.58 2.50
CA HIS A 128 -9.83 17.29 1.92
C HIS A 128 -10.66 16.47 0.89
N ALA A 129 -10.63 15.14 0.99
CA ALA A 129 -11.37 14.27 0.07
C ALA A 129 -12.89 14.47 0.10
N PHE A 130 -13.45 15.02 1.18
CA PHE A 130 -14.88 15.22 1.39
C PHE A 130 -15.34 16.69 1.29
N GLY A 131 -14.44 17.63 1.03
CA GLY A 131 -14.71 19.06 0.88
C GLY A 131 -13.59 19.93 1.44
N SER A 132 -13.57 21.22 1.09
CA SER A 132 -12.55 22.17 1.54
C SER A 132 -12.53 22.35 3.06
N ASP A 133 -13.70 22.27 3.69
CA ASP A 133 -13.86 22.45 5.13
C ASP A 133 -13.74 21.16 5.94
N ASP A 134 -13.69 20.02 5.25
CA ASP A 134 -13.54 18.70 5.86
C ASP A 134 -12.08 18.28 5.83
N ARG A 135 -11.47 18.15 7.00
CA ARG A 135 -10.04 17.82 7.17
C ARG A 135 -9.77 16.36 7.46
N ARG A 136 -10.81 15.50 7.41
CA ARG A 136 -10.63 14.08 7.65
C ARG A 136 -9.73 13.44 6.61
N ASP A 137 -8.99 12.47 7.04
CA ASP A 137 -8.14 11.69 6.16
C ASP A 137 -8.96 10.64 5.41
N LEU A 138 -8.64 10.49 4.14
CA LEU A 138 -9.01 9.34 3.32
C LEU A 138 -7.74 8.54 3.01
N LEU A 139 -7.66 7.31 3.51
CA LEU A 139 -6.57 6.38 3.25
C LEU A 139 -7.00 5.37 2.18
N LEU A 140 -6.27 5.31 1.07
CA LEU A 140 -6.51 4.36 -0.02
C LEU A 140 -5.41 3.29 -0.06
N ASP A 141 -5.79 2.02 -0.05
CA ASP A 141 -4.86 0.91 -0.21
C ASP A 141 -5.42 -0.23 -1.05
N GLY A 142 -4.61 -0.71 -1.99
CA GLY A 142 -4.96 -1.82 -2.88
C GLY A 142 -4.75 -3.22 -2.29
N ALA A 143 -4.66 -3.39 -0.97
CA ALA A 143 -4.53 -4.70 -0.31
C ALA A 143 -5.67 -5.64 -0.74
N HIS A 144 -5.31 -6.76 -1.36
CA HIS A 144 -6.27 -7.72 -1.95
C HIS A 144 -5.87 -9.19 -1.73
N ASN A 145 -4.92 -9.44 -0.84
CA ASN A 145 -4.47 -10.76 -0.40
C ASN A 145 -4.08 -10.71 1.08
N GLU A 146 -3.79 -11.86 1.67
CA GLU A 146 -3.46 -12.00 3.08
C GLU A 146 -2.27 -11.12 3.50
N ASP A 147 -1.15 -11.18 2.78
CA ASP A 147 0.06 -10.39 3.09
C ASP A 147 -0.22 -8.87 3.03
N GLY A 148 -0.98 -8.43 2.01
CA GLY A 148 -1.39 -7.03 1.87
C GLY A 148 -2.32 -6.59 3.00
N ALA A 149 -3.25 -7.45 3.40
CA ALA A 149 -4.17 -7.18 4.51
C ALA A 149 -3.43 -7.06 5.85
N ALA A 150 -2.48 -7.96 6.12
CA ALA A 150 -1.62 -7.88 7.30
C ALA A 150 -0.79 -6.58 7.32
N ALA A 151 -0.20 -6.21 6.16
CA ALA A 151 0.57 -4.97 6.02
C ALA A 151 -0.31 -3.73 6.24
N LEU A 152 -1.54 -3.72 5.70
CA LEU A 152 -2.51 -2.64 5.91
C LEU A 152 -2.93 -2.53 7.36
N ALA A 153 -3.26 -3.65 8.03
CA ALA A 153 -3.63 -3.68 9.45
C ALA A 153 -2.55 -3.05 10.32
N ALA A 154 -1.30 -3.49 10.17
CA ALA A 154 -0.16 -2.92 10.89
C ALA A 154 0.07 -1.44 10.58
N ALA A 155 -0.09 -1.02 9.31
CA ALA A 155 0.09 0.38 8.92
C ALA A 155 -1.02 1.28 9.46
N VAL A 156 -2.26 0.80 9.52
CA VAL A 156 -3.38 1.54 10.13
C VAL A 156 -3.15 1.75 11.61
N ASP A 157 -2.65 0.74 12.32
CA ASP A 157 -2.33 0.87 13.75
C ASP A 157 -1.19 1.85 14.00
N ASP A 158 -0.13 1.83 13.17
CA ASP A 158 0.95 2.82 13.19
C ASP A 158 0.45 4.24 12.88
N LEU A 159 -0.55 4.38 12.00
CA LEU A 159 -1.11 5.67 11.58
C LEU A 159 -2.16 6.21 12.55
N ALA A 160 -2.82 5.36 13.32
CA ALA A 160 -3.97 5.74 14.14
C ALA A 160 -3.76 7.03 14.99
N PRO A 161 -2.59 7.23 15.63
CA PRO A 161 -2.32 8.48 16.38
C PRO A 161 -2.22 9.74 15.50
N HIS A 162 -2.12 9.57 14.17
CA HIS A 162 -1.85 10.64 13.20
C HIS A 162 -3.01 10.85 12.21
N LEU A 163 -4.04 9.98 12.24
CA LEU A 163 -5.21 10.11 11.37
C LEU A 163 -6.15 11.20 11.90
N ARG A 164 -6.57 12.07 10.98
CA ARG A 164 -7.42 13.22 11.30
C ARG A 164 -8.89 12.89 11.10
N ASP A 165 -9.71 13.44 11.97
CA ASP A 165 -11.17 13.54 11.82
C ASP A 165 -11.57 14.76 10.97
N ALA A 166 -12.89 14.98 10.80
CA ALA A 166 -13.43 16.08 10.01
C ALA A 166 -13.03 17.49 10.52
N ASP A 167 -12.68 17.61 11.80
CA ASP A 167 -12.18 18.85 12.39
C ASP A 167 -10.66 19.01 12.23
N GLY A 168 -9.98 17.98 11.71
CA GLY A 168 -8.54 17.93 11.57
C GLY A 168 -7.80 17.48 12.84
N GLU A 169 -8.53 16.92 13.81
CA GLU A 169 -7.99 16.48 15.07
C GLU A 169 -7.61 14.99 15.04
N CYS A 170 -6.46 14.66 15.60
CA CYS A 170 -5.99 13.28 15.72
C CYS A 170 -6.55 12.63 16.99
N ARG A 171 -7.80 12.18 16.96
CA ARG A 171 -8.53 11.65 18.14
C ARG A 171 -8.91 10.17 18.02
N MET A 172 -8.20 9.41 17.20
CA MET A 172 -8.47 7.97 17.07
C MET A 172 -8.27 7.25 18.41
N GLY A 173 -9.25 6.44 18.82
CA GLY A 173 -9.20 5.65 20.04
C GLY A 173 -9.92 6.24 21.25
N GLY A 174 -10.59 7.39 21.13
CA GLY A 174 -11.48 7.92 22.17
C GLY A 174 -12.79 7.12 22.28
N GLU A 175 -13.48 7.22 23.42
CA GLU A 175 -14.77 6.52 23.66
C GLU A 175 -15.93 7.00 22.77
N SER A 176 -15.77 8.12 22.06
CA SER A 176 -16.81 8.68 21.19
C SER A 176 -16.96 7.87 19.90
N ARG A 177 -18.19 7.39 19.66
CA ARG A 177 -18.57 6.69 18.41
C ARG A 177 -18.37 7.58 17.16
N SER A 178 -18.40 8.88 17.30
CA SER A 178 -18.28 9.85 16.20
C SER A 178 -16.87 9.93 15.60
N ASN A 179 -15.83 9.45 16.32
CA ASN A 179 -14.43 9.54 15.88
C ASN A 179 -13.85 8.19 15.45
N ARG A 180 -14.69 7.17 15.28
CA ARG A 180 -14.27 5.87 14.74
C ARG A 180 -13.98 5.96 13.26
N ALA A 181 -13.00 5.19 12.79
CA ALA A 181 -12.76 5.05 11.36
C ALA A 181 -13.96 4.41 10.66
N THR A 182 -14.18 4.76 9.40
CA THR A 182 -15.04 4.01 8.49
C THR A 182 -14.15 3.23 7.52
N LEU A 183 -14.33 1.91 7.45
CA LEU A 183 -13.64 1.04 6.50
C LEU A 183 -14.60 0.70 5.34
N ILE A 184 -14.21 1.01 4.11
CA ILE A 184 -14.94 0.61 2.90
C ILE A 184 -14.17 -0.51 2.23
N VAL A 185 -14.82 -1.64 1.94
CA VAL A 185 -14.19 -2.80 1.31
C VAL A 185 -14.96 -3.30 0.10
N ALA A 186 -14.20 -3.74 -0.91
CA ALA A 186 -14.67 -4.61 -1.99
C ALA A 186 -13.58 -5.64 -2.29
N ALA A 187 -13.96 -6.81 -2.76
CA ALA A 187 -13.00 -7.85 -3.13
C ALA A 187 -13.48 -8.64 -4.35
N MET A 188 -12.55 -9.25 -5.06
CA MET A 188 -12.85 -10.18 -6.15
C MET A 188 -13.19 -11.56 -5.56
N SER A 189 -14.12 -12.29 -6.19
CA SER A 189 -14.67 -13.57 -5.70
C SER A 189 -13.64 -14.72 -5.70
N ASP A 190 -12.53 -14.57 -6.43
CA ASP A 190 -11.44 -15.56 -6.47
C ASP A 190 -10.45 -15.42 -5.31
N LYS A 191 -10.68 -14.50 -4.38
CA LYS A 191 -9.81 -14.24 -3.23
C LYS A 191 -10.23 -15.02 -1.99
N ALA A 192 -9.28 -15.29 -1.13
CA ALA A 192 -9.49 -15.92 0.17
C ALA A 192 -10.03 -14.88 1.19
N ILE A 193 -11.29 -14.45 1.00
CA ILE A 193 -11.88 -13.32 1.72
C ILE A 193 -11.84 -13.52 3.24
N ASP A 194 -12.14 -14.71 3.73
CA ASP A 194 -12.12 -15.01 5.17
C ASP A 194 -10.72 -14.81 5.77
N ARG A 195 -9.66 -15.16 5.05
CA ARG A 195 -8.27 -14.94 5.50
C ARG A 195 -7.89 -13.48 5.43
N ILE A 196 -8.23 -12.79 4.33
CA ILE A 196 -7.99 -11.34 4.18
C ILE A 196 -8.66 -10.59 5.34
N PHE A 197 -9.91 -10.90 5.64
CA PHE A 197 -10.64 -10.24 6.71
C PHE A 197 -10.16 -10.65 8.10
N GLY A 198 -9.68 -11.89 8.27
CA GLY A 198 -8.98 -12.32 9.46
C GLY A 198 -7.74 -11.47 9.75
N GLU A 199 -6.91 -11.20 8.73
CA GLU A 199 -5.73 -10.32 8.86
C GLU A 199 -6.12 -8.88 9.16
N LEU A 200 -7.13 -8.32 8.48
CA LEU A 200 -7.62 -6.97 8.78
C LEU A 200 -8.16 -6.86 10.21
N ALA A 201 -8.81 -7.90 10.72
CA ALA A 201 -9.36 -7.93 12.08
C ALA A 201 -8.29 -8.06 13.19
N THR A 202 -7.00 -8.24 12.83
CA THR A 202 -5.90 -8.17 13.80
C THR A 202 -5.70 -6.74 14.31
N SER A 203 -6.02 -5.73 13.49
CA SER A 203 -5.98 -4.32 13.88
C SER A 203 -7.15 -3.96 14.82
N PRO A 204 -6.90 -3.48 16.03
CA PRO A 204 -7.93 -2.97 16.92
C PRO A 204 -8.70 -1.78 16.30
N VAL A 205 -8.04 -0.96 15.49
CA VAL A 205 -8.66 0.17 14.78
C VAL A 205 -9.69 -0.31 13.76
N LEU A 206 -9.32 -1.27 12.90
CA LEU A 206 -10.21 -1.81 11.87
C LEU A 206 -11.34 -2.65 12.47
N ARG A 207 -11.07 -3.36 13.54
CA ARG A 207 -12.10 -4.09 14.31
C ARG A 207 -13.15 -3.17 14.92
N ALA A 208 -12.73 -1.99 15.39
CA ALA A 208 -13.64 -0.99 15.96
C ALA A 208 -14.30 -0.10 14.90
N ALA A 209 -13.87 -0.15 13.65
CA ALA A 209 -14.38 0.69 12.56
C ALA A 209 -15.84 0.37 12.22
N ARG A 210 -16.55 1.33 11.65
CA ARG A 210 -17.76 1.07 10.88
C ARG A 210 -17.35 0.49 9.54
N LEU A 211 -17.88 -0.67 9.15
CA LEU A 211 -17.55 -1.33 7.90
C LEU A 211 -18.67 -1.16 6.88
N ILE A 212 -18.33 -0.72 5.67
CA ILE A 212 -19.23 -0.65 4.53
C ILE A 212 -18.71 -1.61 3.45
N CYS A 213 -19.44 -2.68 3.20
CA CYS A 213 -19.16 -3.63 2.13
C CYS A 213 -19.81 -3.16 0.84
N THR A 214 -19.04 -3.13 -0.26
CA THR A 214 -19.55 -2.71 -1.58
C THR A 214 -19.01 -3.61 -2.68
N THR A 215 -19.43 -3.36 -3.92
CA THR A 215 -18.92 -4.03 -5.13
C THR A 215 -18.20 -3.02 -6.02
N VAL A 216 -17.41 -3.51 -6.97
CA VAL A 216 -16.78 -2.66 -8.00
C VAL A 216 -17.46 -2.79 -9.37
N GLY A 217 -18.56 -3.58 -9.44
CA GLY A 217 -19.32 -3.74 -10.69
C GLY A 217 -18.69 -4.67 -11.73
N GLU A 218 -17.55 -5.31 -11.39
CA GLU A 218 -16.91 -6.31 -12.25
C GLU A 218 -17.62 -7.66 -12.11
N GLU A 219 -17.69 -8.45 -13.19
CA GLU A 219 -18.35 -9.77 -13.22
C GLU A 219 -17.83 -10.73 -12.12
N ARG A 220 -16.53 -10.62 -11.80
CA ARG A 220 -15.89 -11.42 -10.74
C ARG A 220 -15.84 -10.73 -9.38
N SER A 221 -16.61 -9.69 -9.17
CA SER A 221 -16.70 -9.03 -7.86
C SER A 221 -17.49 -9.88 -6.89
N SER A 222 -17.05 -9.96 -5.64
CA SER A 222 -17.87 -10.53 -4.56
C SER A 222 -19.08 -9.63 -4.31
N THR A 223 -20.21 -10.26 -3.95
CA THR A 223 -21.38 -9.48 -3.55
C THR A 223 -21.14 -8.79 -2.20
N PRO A 224 -21.70 -7.60 -1.99
CA PRO A 224 -21.59 -6.91 -0.71
C PRO A 224 -22.11 -7.75 0.49
N GLU A 225 -23.14 -8.58 0.26
CA GLU A 225 -23.71 -9.49 1.26
C GLU A 225 -22.70 -10.57 1.68
N ALA A 226 -22.02 -11.20 0.69
CA ALA A 226 -21.01 -12.22 0.96
C ALA A 226 -19.81 -11.62 1.74
N LEU A 227 -19.42 -10.38 1.42
CA LEU A 227 -18.38 -9.65 2.15
C LEU A 227 -18.85 -9.33 3.58
N ALA A 228 -20.09 -8.88 3.76
CA ALA A 228 -20.64 -8.58 5.09
C ALA A 228 -20.68 -9.82 5.98
N ASP A 229 -21.06 -10.98 5.42
CA ASP A 229 -21.08 -12.23 6.17
C ASP A 229 -19.65 -12.70 6.54
N ALA A 230 -18.70 -12.60 5.65
CA ALA A 230 -17.29 -12.88 5.93
C ALA A 230 -16.73 -11.94 7.01
N ALA A 231 -17.06 -10.66 6.96
CA ALA A 231 -16.64 -9.68 7.96
C ALA A 231 -17.18 -10.02 9.36
N ARG A 232 -18.45 -10.37 9.44
CA ARG A 232 -19.07 -10.80 10.71
C ARG A 232 -18.39 -12.05 11.27
N ARG A 233 -18.07 -13.04 10.42
CA ARG A 233 -17.33 -14.25 10.85
C ARG A 233 -15.93 -13.92 11.37
N ALA A 234 -15.24 -12.96 10.73
CA ALA A 234 -13.90 -12.52 11.13
C ALA A 234 -13.91 -11.57 12.33
N GLY A 235 -15.06 -11.06 12.76
CA GLY A 235 -15.15 -10.01 13.78
C GLY A 235 -14.57 -8.67 13.32
N LEU A 236 -14.60 -8.41 11.99
CA LEU A 236 -14.12 -7.18 11.39
C LEU A 236 -15.25 -6.15 11.36
N GLY A 237 -14.99 -4.97 11.93
CA GLY A 237 -15.95 -3.87 12.01
C GLY A 237 -16.95 -4.01 13.17
N ALA A 238 -17.16 -2.93 13.91
CA ALA A 238 -18.13 -2.87 15.02
C ALA A 238 -19.60 -2.77 14.53
N ALA A 239 -19.80 -2.28 13.30
CA ALA A 239 -21.06 -2.23 12.58
C ALA A 239 -20.80 -2.53 11.11
N VAL A 240 -21.59 -3.42 10.50
CA VAL A 240 -21.40 -3.86 9.11
C VAL A 240 -22.62 -3.47 8.30
N GLU A 241 -22.39 -2.66 7.27
CA GLU A 241 -23.38 -2.14 6.34
C GLU A 241 -23.06 -2.54 4.90
N ILE A 242 -24.05 -2.40 4.01
CA ILE A 242 -23.95 -2.73 2.59
C ILE A 242 -24.24 -1.48 1.78
N ALA A 243 -23.43 -1.23 0.76
CA ALA A 243 -23.66 -0.19 -0.24
C ALA A 243 -23.66 -0.83 -1.64
N ALA A 244 -24.59 -0.40 -2.49
CA ALA A 244 -24.76 -0.96 -3.82
C ALA A 244 -23.59 -0.69 -4.76
N ASP A 245 -22.86 0.39 -4.54
CA ASP A 245 -21.74 0.84 -5.37
C ASP A 245 -20.75 1.69 -4.56
N PRO A 246 -19.52 1.93 -5.07
CA PRO A 246 -18.50 2.73 -4.38
C PRO A 246 -18.93 4.17 -4.08
N GLN A 247 -19.77 4.76 -4.93
CA GLN A 247 -20.27 6.13 -4.74
C GLN A 247 -21.12 6.21 -3.47
N ARG A 248 -22.09 5.29 -3.35
CA ARG A 248 -22.96 5.19 -2.16
C ARG A 248 -22.19 4.83 -0.91
N ALA A 249 -21.14 4.01 -1.04
CA ALA A 249 -20.26 3.70 0.08
C ALA A 249 -19.55 4.95 0.61
N LEU A 250 -19.00 5.78 -0.28
CA LEU A 250 -18.36 7.06 0.08
C LEU A 250 -19.35 8.07 0.64
N ASP A 251 -20.55 8.19 0.05
CA ASP A 251 -21.61 9.07 0.56
C ASP A 251 -22.08 8.61 1.95
N GLY A 252 -22.11 7.28 2.19
CA GLY A 252 -22.36 6.70 3.49
C GLY A 252 -21.28 7.07 4.51
N ALA A 253 -20.02 6.96 4.11
CA ALA A 253 -18.87 7.31 4.96
C ALA A 253 -18.80 8.81 5.28
N ALA A 254 -19.25 9.66 4.34
CA ALA A 254 -19.29 11.11 4.55
C ALA A 254 -20.20 11.57 5.71
N ARG A 255 -21.09 10.70 6.19
CA ARG A 255 -21.98 11.02 7.33
C ARG A 255 -21.27 10.94 8.68
N ASP A 256 -20.17 10.21 8.75
CA ASP A 256 -19.32 10.11 9.95
C ASP A 256 -18.31 11.27 9.98
N ARG A 257 -17.64 11.43 11.10
CA ARG A 257 -16.60 12.46 11.27
C ARG A 257 -15.19 11.90 11.32
N GLY A 258 -15.04 10.59 11.54
CA GLY A 258 -13.75 9.90 11.60
C GLY A 258 -13.08 9.74 10.24
N PRO A 259 -11.81 9.30 10.21
CA PRO A 259 -11.10 9.01 8.97
C PRO A 259 -11.75 7.87 8.19
N VAL A 260 -11.58 7.89 6.88
CA VAL A 260 -12.11 6.86 5.98
C VAL A 260 -10.96 6.06 5.40
N ILE A 261 -11.09 4.73 5.42
CA ILE A 261 -10.12 3.79 4.88
C ILE A 261 -10.81 2.99 3.78
N VAL A 262 -10.19 2.91 2.60
CA VAL A 262 -10.71 2.16 1.45
C VAL A 262 -9.71 1.07 1.08
N ALA A 263 -10.16 -0.21 1.08
CA ALA A 263 -9.26 -1.33 0.84
C ALA A 263 -9.95 -2.54 0.17
N GLY A 264 -9.15 -3.55 -0.18
CA GLY A 264 -9.60 -4.86 -0.66
C GLY A 264 -9.54 -5.02 -2.18
N SER A 265 -9.48 -3.94 -2.96
CA SER A 265 -9.42 -4.02 -4.42
C SER A 265 -8.78 -2.78 -5.04
N LEU A 266 -7.88 -2.99 -6.01
CA LEU A 266 -7.36 -1.90 -6.84
C LEU A 266 -8.45 -1.24 -7.69
N TYR A 267 -9.47 -1.98 -8.09
CA TYR A 267 -10.63 -1.42 -8.81
C TYR A 267 -11.43 -0.47 -7.93
N LEU A 268 -11.65 -0.82 -6.65
CA LEU A 268 -12.31 0.07 -5.69
C LEU A 268 -11.50 1.36 -5.49
N VAL A 269 -10.20 1.23 -5.27
CA VAL A 269 -9.29 2.38 -5.14
C VAL A 269 -9.33 3.24 -6.40
N GLY A 270 -9.29 2.64 -7.60
CA GLY A 270 -9.39 3.34 -8.87
C GLY A 270 -10.71 4.12 -9.00
N ALA A 271 -11.84 3.50 -8.68
CA ALA A 271 -13.16 4.15 -8.74
C ALA A 271 -13.27 5.35 -7.76
N VAL A 272 -12.68 5.23 -6.57
CA VAL A 272 -12.63 6.32 -5.59
C VAL A 272 -11.74 7.46 -6.10
N ARG A 273 -10.53 7.15 -6.59
CA ARG A 273 -9.62 8.16 -7.15
C ARG A 273 -10.24 8.89 -8.33
N GLU A 274 -10.86 8.16 -9.27
CA GLU A 274 -11.55 8.75 -10.42
C GLU A 274 -12.66 9.73 -9.99
N ARG A 275 -13.44 9.38 -8.96
CA ARG A 275 -14.44 10.32 -8.40
C ARG A 275 -13.78 11.59 -7.88
N LEU A 276 -12.70 11.46 -7.10
CA LEU A 276 -12.01 12.61 -6.51
C LEU A 276 -11.37 13.50 -7.59
N MET A 277 -10.80 12.92 -8.64
CA MET A 277 -10.29 13.67 -9.80
C MET A 277 -11.40 14.44 -10.51
N ARG A 278 -12.54 13.78 -10.79
CA ARG A 278 -13.71 14.46 -11.39
C ARG A 278 -14.26 15.61 -10.53
N GLN A 279 -14.06 15.55 -9.22
CA GLN A 279 -14.46 16.61 -8.28
C GLN A 279 -13.36 17.66 -8.07
N GLY A 280 -12.23 17.58 -8.77
CA GLY A 280 -11.08 18.48 -8.61
C GLY A 280 -10.39 18.38 -7.24
N ARG A 281 -10.54 17.24 -6.55
CA ARG A 281 -9.95 16.99 -5.21
C ARG A 281 -8.66 16.20 -5.27
N LEU A 282 -8.33 15.64 -6.41
CA LEU A 282 -7.02 15.06 -6.74
C LEU A 282 -6.56 15.61 -8.07
N PRO A 283 -5.24 15.83 -8.25
CA PRO A 283 -4.71 16.15 -9.56
C PRO A 283 -4.94 14.96 -10.51
N ASP A 284 -5.08 15.26 -11.79
CA ASP A 284 -5.07 14.24 -12.83
C ASP A 284 -3.63 13.71 -12.96
N ASP A 285 -3.36 12.49 -12.47
CA ASP A 285 -2.02 11.87 -12.52
C ASP A 285 -1.55 11.52 -13.95
N GLY A 286 -2.35 11.84 -14.98
CA GLY A 286 -1.98 11.72 -16.39
C GLY A 286 -0.89 12.70 -16.84
N SER A 287 -0.59 13.71 -16.04
CA SER A 287 0.52 14.61 -16.26
C SER A 287 1.66 14.34 -15.26
N LEU A 288 2.47 13.34 -15.52
CA LEU A 288 3.90 13.47 -15.25
C LEU A 288 4.35 14.59 -16.19
N ASP A 289 4.32 15.83 -15.71
CA ASP A 289 4.85 16.96 -16.44
C ASP A 289 6.37 16.73 -16.62
N PRO A 290 6.85 16.38 -17.82
CA PRO A 290 8.28 16.14 -18.03
C PRO A 290 9.10 17.44 -17.88
N GLU A 291 8.46 18.60 -17.81
CA GLU A 291 9.12 19.90 -17.66
C GLU A 291 9.42 20.25 -16.20
N ALA A 292 8.79 19.64 -15.21
CA ALA A 292 9.11 19.88 -13.80
C ALA A 292 10.51 19.37 -13.39
N THR A 293 11.19 18.60 -14.26
CA THR A 293 12.51 18.01 -13.99
C THR A 293 13.67 18.80 -14.65
N THR A 294 13.40 19.83 -15.46
CA THR A 294 14.44 20.59 -16.19
C THR A 294 14.64 22.04 -15.72
N GLY A 295 13.93 22.47 -14.69
CA GLY A 295 14.03 23.84 -14.17
C GLY A 295 15.09 24.04 -13.10
N SER A 296 16.39 24.06 -13.45
CA SER A 296 17.42 24.93 -12.83
C SER A 296 18.85 24.55 -13.22
N ALA A 297 19.16 24.65 -14.50
CA ALA A 297 20.56 24.56 -14.95
C ALA A 297 20.92 25.64 -15.99
N GLU A 298 20.24 26.79 -15.95
CA GLU A 298 20.71 27.96 -16.73
C GLU A 298 20.49 29.25 -15.94
N SER A 299 21.44 29.64 -15.10
CA SER A 299 21.81 31.02 -14.83
C SER A 299 22.96 31.08 -13.85
N ARG A 300 24.16 31.04 -14.36
CA ARG A 300 25.35 31.83 -13.92
C ARG A 300 26.47 31.65 -14.96
N ALA A 301 26.46 32.53 -15.95
CA ALA A 301 27.64 32.98 -16.60
C ALA A 301 28.25 34.12 -15.78
#